data_b2d22f04daa92dce8eda1422aa9cd6d8
#
_entry.id   b2d22f04daa92dce8eda1422aa9cd6d8
#
_cell.length_a   1.000
_cell.length_b   1.000
_cell.length_c   1.000
_cell.angle_alpha   90.00
_cell.angle_beta   90.00
_cell.angle_gamma   90.00
#
_symmetry.space_group_name_H-M   'P 1'
#
loop_
_entity.id
_entity.type
_entity.pdbx_description
1 polymer ?
#
loop_
_entity_poly.entity_id
_entity_poly.type
_entity_poly.pdbx_seq_one_letter_code
_entity_poly.pdbx_strand_id
1 'polypeptide(L)'
;AEAIYEQIKDQGEVDLLDIKKQRKKLEKEYDFYILGAWTDKTNANKDMQRFIDQQEIHGKDVALFLTCGVPREHYHADDSINNYIAFMEERNNRIHETFVCQGKVDPKVMIVFKILTWRDPNFIHKVTPDLADMVKESKKHPDPKDLKDAQNCFNNLLKHKISHALA
;
A
#
# COMPACT_ATOMS: atom_id res chain seq x y z
N ALA A 1 -5.49 6.26 1.76
CA ALA A 1 -4.90 7.53 1.29
C ALA A 1 -5.62 8.74 1.87
N GLU A 2 -6.93 8.92 1.60
CA GLU A 2 -7.70 10.12 2.03
C GLU A 2 -7.59 10.39 3.53
N ALA A 3 -7.75 9.37 4.40
CA ALA A 3 -7.64 9.53 5.84
C ALA A 3 -6.25 10.01 6.30
N ILE A 4 -5.19 9.58 5.63
CA ILE A 4 -3.82 10.05 5.88
C ILE A 4 -3.69 11.50 5.40
N TYR A 5 -4.15 11.78 4.18
CA TYR A 5 -4.12 13.13 3.60
C TYR A 5 -4.82 14.17 4.48
N GLU A 6 -6.06 13.89 4.92
CA GLU A 6 -6.83 14.80 5.78
C GLU A 6 -6.11 15.17 7.09
N GLN A 7 -5.25 14.29 7.57
CA GLN A 7 -4.48 14.54 8.79
C GLN A 7 -3.22 15.39 8.56
N ILE A 8 -2.60 15.25 7.38
CA ILE A 8 -1.29 15.87 7.11
C ILE A 8 -1.37 17.09 6.19
N LYS A 9 -2.50 17.35 5.54
CA LYS A 9 -2.68 18.42 4.54
C LYS A 9 -2.29 19.81 5.00
N ASP A 10 -2.41 20.08 6.31
CA ASP A 10 -2.09 21.37 6.91
C ASP A 10 -0.65 21.45 7.47
N GLN A 11 0.16 20.37 7.28
CA GLN A 11 1.53 20.30 7.81
C GLN A 11 2.59 20.75 6.79
N GLY A 12 2.17 21.16 5.59
CA GLY A 12 3.04 21.60 4.52
C GLY A 12 2.31 21.64 3.19
N GLU A 13 3.05 21.76 2.09
CA GLU A 13 2.47 21.64 0.75
C GLU A 13 2.27 20.17 0.39
N VAL A 14 1.04 19.68 0.56
CA VAL A 14 0.68 18.26 0.40
C VAL A 14 -0.36 18.10 -0.70
N ASP A 15 -0.07 17.25 -1.67
CA ASP A 15 -0.99 16.88 -2.74
C ASP A 15 -1.46 15.42 -2.59
N LEU A 16 -2.74 15.17 -2.83
CA LEU A 16 -3.30 13.83 -2.94
C LEU A 16 -3.52 13.46 -4.40
N LEU A 17 -2.86 12.41 -4.86
CA LEU A 17 -2.92 11.98 -6.25
C LEU A 17 -3.58 10.59 -6.38
N ASP A 18 -4.50 10.48 -7.34
CA ASP A 18 -5.01 9.19 -7.81
C ASP A 18 -4.15 8.74 -9.01
N ILE A 19 -3.29 7.75 -8.80
CA ILE A 19 -2.37 7.25 -9.83
C ILE A 19 -3.08 6.75 -11.10
N LYS A 20 -4.34 6.32 -11.01
CA LYS A 20 -5.13 5.90 -12.18
C LYS A 20 -5.46 7.06 -13.11
N LYS A 21 -5.49 8.28 -12.58
CA LYS A 21 -5.74 9.52 -13.34
C LYS A 21 -4.43 10.15 -13.83
N GLN A 22 -3.31 9.78 -13.22
CA GLN A 22 -2.00 10.35 -13.52
C GLN A 22 -1.30 9.57 -14.64
N ARG A 23 -1.48 10.01 -15.88
CA ARG A 23 -0.93 9.35 -17.09
C ARG A 23 0.39 9.96 -17.58
N LYS A 24 0.76 11.14 -17.10
CA LYS A 24 1.98 11.85 -17.49
C LYS A 24 2.91 11.97 -16.30
N LYS A 25 4.18 12.28 -16.57
CA LYS A 25 5.12 12.65 -15.52
C LYS A 25 4.60 13.90 -14.81
N LEU A 26 4.76 13.96 -13.50
CA LEU A 26 4.41 15.11 -12.68
C LEU A 26 5.33 16.28 -13.07
N GLU A 27 4.75 17.47 -13.20
CA GLU A 27 5.54 18.68 -13.47
C GLU A 27 6.23 19.20 -12.20
N LYS A 28 5.65 18.87 -11.05
CA LYS A 28 6.16 19.23 -9.73
C LYS A 28 7.01 18.11 -9.16
N GLU A 29 8.17 18.46 -8.62
CA GLU A 29 8.98 17.56 -7.82
C GLU A 29 8.54 17.60 -6.34
N TYR A 30 8.64 16.46 -5.67
CA TYR A 30 8.35 16.32 -4.25
C TYR A 30 9.57 15.80 -3.52
N ASP A 31 9.79 16.32 -2.32
CA ASP A 31 10.88 15.87 -1.44
C ASP A 31 10.54 14.57 -0.71
N PHE A 32 9.23 14.30 -0.57
CA PHE A 32 8.73 13.13 0.15
C PHE A 32 7.49 12.55 -0.51
N TYR A 33 7.41 11.22 -0.57
CA TYR A 33 6.27 10.52 -1.12
C TYR A 33 5.65 9.56 -0.09
N ILE A 34 4.34 9.58 0.06
CA ILE A 34 3.58 8.52 0.75
C ILE A 34 2.89 7.69 -0.31
N LEU A 35 3.41 6.50 -0.56
CA LEU A 35 3.00 5.65 -1.67
C LEU A 35 2.09 4.53 -1.19
N GLY A 36 0.82 4.59 -1.58
CA GLY A 36 -0.20 3.64 -1.15
C GLY A 36 -0.63 2.69 -2.24
N ALA A 37 -0.57 1.38 -1.97
CA ALA A 37 -0.93 0.34 -2.91
C ALA A 37 -1.86 -0.72 -2.29
N TRP A 38 -2.39 -1.59 -3.11
CA TRP A 38 -2.96 -2.86 -2.68
C TRP A 38 -2.03 -4.00 -3.09
N THR A 39 -2.08 -5.09 -2.34
CA THR A 39 -1.21 -6.26 -2.58
C THR A 39 -1.62 -7.02 -3.84
N ASP A 40 -0.68 -7.20 -4.76
CA ASP A 40 -0.78 -8.09 -5.91
C ASP A 40 0.47 -8.98 -5.96
N LYS A 41 0.30 -10.30 -5.91
CA LYS A 41 1.40 -11.29 -5.94
C LYS A 41 2.52 -10.97 -4.93
N THR A 42 2.11 -10.76 -3.67
CA THR A 42 3.02 -10.41 -2.57
C THR A 42 3.87 -9.15 -2.78
N ASN A 43 3.37 -8.16 -3.49
CA ASN A 43 4.03 -6.87 -3.67
C ASN A 43 2.98 -5.76 -3.88
N ALA A 44 3.42 -4.52 -4.02
CA ALA A 44 2.56 -3.44 -4.51
C ALA A 44 2.02 -3.79 -5.89
N ASN A 45 0.77 -3.45 -6.16
CA ASN A 45 0.13 -3.71 -7.45
C ASN A 45 0.89 -3.05 -8.60
N LYS A 46 0.78 -3.66 -9.78
CA LYS A 46 1.52 -3.24 -10.99
C LYS A 46 1.29 -1.81 -11.43
N ASP A 47 0.12 -1.23 -11.12
CA ASP A 47 -0.15 0.16 -11.46
C ASP A 47 0.70 1.10 -10.61
N MET A 48 0.88 0.79 -9.31
CA MET A 48 1.80 1.55 -8.44
C MET A 48 3.25 1.37 -8.88
N GLN A 49 3.69 0.14 -9.17
CA GLN A 49 5.06 -0.09 -9.65
C GLN A 49 5.35 0.71 -10.92
N ARG A 50 4.43 0.69 -11.90
CA ARG A 50 4.55 1.49 -13.14
C ARG A 50 4.55 2.98 -12.87
N PHE A 51 3.73 3.46 -11.93
CA PHE A 51 3.72 4.86 -11.53
C PHE A 51 5.08 5.28 -10.96
N ILE A 52 5.66 4.49 -10.05
CA ILE A 52 6.98 4.75 -9.47
C ILE A 52 8.06 4.85 -10.55
N ASP A 53 8.07 3.90 -11.50
CA ASP A 53 9.02 3.91 -12.63
C ASP A 53 8.77 5.10 -13.58
N GLN A 54 7.53 5.40 -13.91
CA GLN A 54 7.15 6.52 -14.79
C GLN A 54 7.50 7.88 -14.18
N GLN A 55 7.36 8.04 -12.87
CA GLN A 55 7.71 9.27 -12.16
C GLN A 55 9.20 9.35 -11.80
N GLU A 56 9.96 8.29 -12.09
CA GLU A 56 11.38 8.19 -11.75
C GLU A 56 11.62 8.46 -10.25
N ILE A 57 10.82 7.82 -9.39
CA ILE A 57 10.97 7.95 -7.94
C ILE A 57 12.19 7.15 -7.50
N HIS A 58 13.35 7.79 -7.55
CA HIS A 58 14.66 7.23 -7.20
C HIS A 58 15.40 8.16 -6.25
N GLY A 59 16.08 7.59 -5.25
CA GLY A 59 16.86 8.36 -4.27
C GLY A 59 16.03 9.33 -3.44
N LYS A 60 14.73 9.05 -3.30
CA LYS A 60 13.79 9.90 -2.57
C LYS A 60 13.51 9.36 -1.16
N ASP A 61 13.04 10.23 -0.31
CA ASP A 61 12.46 9.86 0.99
C ASP A 61 11.02 9.41 0.79
N VAL A 62 10.67 8.24 1.30
CA VAL A 62 9.35 7.65 1.09
C VAL A 62 8.77 7.02 2.35
N ALA A 63 7.45 6.96 2.41
CA ALA A 63 6.72 6.09 3.32
C ALA A 63 5.74 5.24 2.52
N LEU A 64 5.50 4.01 2.96
CA LEU A 64 4.74 3.02 2.20
C LEU A 64 3.54 2.56 2.99
N PHE A 65 2.39 2.37 2.32
CA PHE A 65 1.30 1.63 2.91
C PHE A 65 0.67 0.66 1.92
N LEU A 66 0.25 -0.49 2.46
CA LEU A 66 -0.44 -1.53 1.70
C LEU A 66 -1.81 -1.85 2.32
N THR A 67 -2.77 -2.16 1.46
CA THR A 67 -3.94 -2.93 1.85
C THR A 67 -3.79 -4.35 1.33
N CYS A 68 -3.97 -5.35 2.21
CA CYS A 68 -3.87 -6.77 1.88
C CYS A 68 -5.21 -7.47 2.12
N GLY A 69 -5.53 -8.49 1.33
CA GLY A 69 -6.77 -9.25 1.49
C GLY A 69 -6.83 -10.13 2.74
N VAL A 70 -5.69 -10.33 3.41
CA VAL A 70 -5.56 -11.10 4.65
C VAL A 70 -5.39 -10.16 5.85
N PRO A 71 -5.63 -10.63 7.10
CA PRO A 71 -5.34 -9.88 8.32
C PRO A 71 -3.88 -9.41 8.38
N ARG A 72 -3.64 -8.31 9.10
CA ARG A 72 -2.29 -7.74 9.23
C ARG A 72 -1.26 -8.70 9.79
N GLU A 73 -1.67 -9.56 10.72
CA GLU A 73 -0.81 -10.53 11.42
C GLU A 73 -0.48 -11.76 10.57
N HIS A 74 -1.03 -11.84 9.39
CA HIS A 74 -0.80 -12.96 8.48
C HIS A 74 0.53 -12.78 7.75
N TYR A 75 1.37 -13.84 7.68
CA TYR A 75 2.69 -13.80 7.03
C TYR A 75 2.68 -13.21 5.61
N HIS A 76 1.59 -13.42 4.87
CA HIS A 76 1.43 -12.88 3.52
C HIS A 76 1.36 -11.34 3.48
N ALA A 77 0.91 -10.70 4.57
CA ALA A 77 0.94 -9.25 4.70
C ALA A 77 2.37 -8.76 4.92
N ASP A 78 3.15 -9.47 5.76
CA ASP A 78 4.56 -9.17 6.01
C ASP A 78 5.40 -9.38 4.75
N ASP A 79 5.22 -10.49 4.04
CA ASP A 79 5.91 -10.74 2.76
C ASP A 79 5.60 -9.63 1.75
N SER A 80 4.35 -9.18 1.70
CA SER A 80 3.93 -8.16 0.74
C SER A 80 4.57 -6.80 1.00
N ILE A 81 4.63 -6.37 2.26
CA ILE A 81 5.27 -5.09 2.58
C ILE A 81 6.79 -5.18 2.44
N ASN A 82 7.41 -6.30 2.83
CA ASN A 82 8.84 -6.51 2.69
C ASN A 82 9.28 -6.50 1.21
N ASN A 83 8.51 -7.13 0.32
CA ASN A 83 8.77 -7.06 -1.11
C ASN A 83 8.57 -5.66 -1.68
N TYR A 84 7.62 -4.89 -1.16
CA TYR A 84 7.45 -3.49 -1.56
C TYR A 84 8.61 -2.62 -1.08
N ILE A 85 9.10 -2.84 0.16
CA ILE A 85 10.30 -2.18 0.68
C ILE A 85 11.48 -2.48 -0.23
N ALA A 86 11.76 -3.77 -0.51
CA ALA A 86 12.87 -4.17 -1.38
C ALA A 86 12.77 -3.52 -2.78
N PHE A 87 11.57 -3.48 -3.37
CA PHE A 87 11.33 -2.80 -4.64
C PHE A 87 11.70 -1.31 -4.61
N MET A 88 11.47 -0.63 -3.50
CA MET A 88 11.84 0.78 -3.34
C MET A 88 13.33 0.98 -3.02
N GLU A 89 13.93 0.08 -2.23
CA GLU A 89 15.36 0.10 -1.89
C GLU A 89 16.24 -0.15 -3.12
N GLU A 90 15.84 -1.06 -4.03
CA GLU A 90 16.50 -1.26 -5.33
C GLU A 90 16.58 0.02 -6.17
N ARG A 91 15.72 1.00 -5.88
CA ARG A 91 15.70 2.34 -6.49
C ARG A 91 16.40 3.41 -5.64
N ASN A 92 17.19 2.98 -4.65
CA ASN A 92 17.90 3.85 -3.71
C ASN A 92 16.99 4.80 -2.92
N ASN A 93 15.71 4.47 -2.76
CA ASN A 93 14.81 5.24 -1.92
C ASN A 93 15.04 4.91 -0.44
N ARG A 94 14.83 5.89 0.42
CA ARG A 94 14.93 5.75 1.87
C ARG A 94 13.54 5.64 2.47
N ILE A 95 13.24 4.47 3.03
CA ILE A 95 11.95 4.19 3.65
C ILE A 95 11.96 4.70 5.10
N HIS A 96 11.03 5.58 5.43
CA HIS A 96 10.88 6.17 6.76
C HIS A 96 9.83 5.49 7.61
N GLU A 97 8.76 5.02 6.99
CA GLU A 97 7.66 4.38 7.70
C GLU A 97 6.91 3.42 6.79
N THR A 98 6.32 2.39 7.38
CA THR A 98 5.49 1.43 6.65
C THR A 98 4.22 1.10 7.42
N PHE A 99 3.13 0.91 6.70
CA PHE A 99 1.87 0.52 7.28
C PHE A 99 1.17 -0.52 6.40
N VAL A 100 0.59 -1.53 7.04
CA VAL A 100 -0.27 -2.52 6.37
C VAL A 100 -1.55 -2.66 7.15
N CYS A 101 -2.67 -2.72 6.46
CA CYS A 101 -3.94 -3.14 7.05
C CYS A 101 -4.67 -4.10 6.12
N GLN A 102 -5.68 -4.77 6.67
CA GLN A 102 -6.57 -5.56 5.83
C GLN A 102 -7.38 -4.62 4.92
N GLY A 103 -7.64 -5.06 3.71
CA GLY A 103 -8.44 -4.36 2.72
C GLY A 103 -9.43 -5.29 2.05
N LYS A 104 -10.52 -4.73 1.57
CA LYS A 104 -11.58 -5.48 0.90
C LYS A 104 -11.06 -6.22 -0.32
N VAL A 105 -11.25 -7.54 -0.34
CA VAL A 105 -10.96 -8.38 -1.51
C VAL A 105 -12.05 -8.19 -2.58
N ASP A 106 -11.64 -7.96 -3.84
CA ASP A 106 -12.58 -7.92 -4.95
C ASP A 106 -13.24 -9.31 -5.12
N PRO A 107 -14.56 -9.42 -5.12
CA PRO A 107 -15.25 -10.69 -5.31
C PRO A 107 -14.84 -11.44 -6.58
N LYS A 108 -14.38 -10.74 -7.60
CA LYS A 108 -13.88 -11.35 -8.86
C LYS A 108 -12.66 -12.22 -8.62
N VAL A 109 -11.83 -11.89 -7.65
CA VAL A 109 -10.65 -12.70 -7.27
C VAL A 109 -11.10 -14.10 -6.83
N MET A 110 -12.17 -14.20 -6.06
CA MET A 110 -12.72 -15.50 -5.62
C MET A 110 -13.26 -16.33 -6.77
N ILE A 111 -13.83 -15.69 -7.79
CA ILE A 111 -14.27 -16.39 -9.01
C ILE A 111 -13.06 -16.95 -9.75
N VAL A 112 -12.03 -16.15 -9.92
CA VAL A 112 -10.76 -16.56 -10.56
C VAL A 112 -10.13 -17.71 -9.79
N PHE A 113 -10.05 -17.65 -8.47
CA PHE A 113 -9.49 -18.73 -7.63
C PHE A 113 -10.28 -20.04 -7.76
N LYS A 114 -11.61 -19.99 -7.82
CA LYS A 114 -12.45 -21.17 -8.08
C LYS A 114 -12.15 -21.81 -9.43
N ILE A 115 -12.02 -21.00 -10.48
CA ILE A 115 -11.69 -21.47 -11.83
C ILE A 115 -10.29 -22.09 -11.85
N LEU A 116 -9.31 -21.45 -11.23
CA LEU A 116 -7.93 -21.96 -11.19
C LEU A 116 -7.82 -23.23 -10.36
N THR A 117 -8.50 -23.32 -9.21
CA THR A 117 -8.57 -24.54 -8.39
C THR A 117 -9.21 -25.70 -9.16
N TRP A 118 -10.22 -25.42 -10.00
CA TRP A 118 -10.85 -26.46 -10.83
C TRP A 118 -9.91 -26.95 -11.94
N ARG A 119 -9.10 -26.04 -12.53
CA ARG A 119 -8.15 -26.38 -13.60
C ARG A 119 -6.87 -27.05 -13.10
N ASP A 120 -6.41 -26.62 -11.93
CA ASP A 120 -5.19 -27.14 -11.29
C ASP A 120 -5.47 -27.49 -9.83
N PRO A 121 -5.61 -28.80 -9.52
CA PRO A 121 -5.78 -29.25 -8.13
C PRO A 121 -4.63 -28.87 -7.19
N ASN A 122 -3.47 -28.48 -7.71
CA ASN A 122 -2.31 -28.04 -6.93
C ASN A 122 -2.21 -26.52 -6.81
N PHE A 123 -3.21 -25.78 -7.32
CA PHE A 123 -3.24 -24.32 -7.20
C PHE A 123 -3.13 -23.89 -5.73
N ILE A 124 -2.19 -22.99 -5.45
CA ILE A 124 -1.82 -22.63 -4.07
C ILE A 124 -2.91 -21.87 -3.30
N HIS A 125 -3.77 -21.12 -4.00
CA HIS A 125 -4.87 -20.37 -3.39
C HIS A 125 -6.20 -21.12 -3.56
N LYS A 126 -6.25 -22.39 -3.13
CA LYS A 126 -7.51 -23.14 -3.10
C LYS A 126 -8.57 -22.42 -2.30
N VAL A 127 -9.81 -22.43 -2.80
CA VAL A 127 -10.93 -21.86 -2.05
C VAL A 127 -11.31 -22.83 -0.92
N THR A 128 -10.75 -22.58 0.24
CA THR A 128 -11.07 -23.26 1.49
C THR A 128 -12.12 -22.49 2.29
N PRO A 129 -12.80 -23.11 3.28
CA PRO A 129 -13.66 -22.39 4.22
C PRO A 129 -12.92 -21.23 4.89
N ASP A 130 -11.69 -21.43 5.35
CA ASP A 130 -10.88 -20.41 6.02
C ASP A 130 -10.61 -19.20 5.08
N LEU A 131 -10.27 -19.46 3.81
CA LEU A 131 -10.10 -18.39 2.83
C LEU A 131 -11.43 -17.64 2.60
N ALA A 132 -12.54 -18.35 2.55
CA ALA A 132 -13.86 -17.75 2.38
C ALA A 132 -14.23 -16.85 3.57
N ASP A 133 -13.91 -17.27 4.79
CA ASP A 133 -14.13 -16.48 6.02
C ASP A 133 -13.21 -15.26 6.08
N MET A 134 -11.93 -15.38 5.72
CA MET A 134 -11.02 -14.23 5.58
C MET A 134 -11.53 -13.21 4.55
N VAL A 135 -12.04 -13.66 3.41
CA VAL A 135 -12.62 -12.78 2.38
C VAL A 135 -13.91 -12.12 2.86
N LYS A 136 -14.71 -12.82 3.65
CA LYS A 136 -15.91 -12.25 4.27
C LYS A 136 -15.55 -11.15 5.27
N GLU A 137 -14.55 -11.40 6.11
CA GLU A 137 -14.04 -10.43 7.09
C GLU A 137 -13.44 -9.21 6.38
N SER A 138 -12.67 -9.41 5.31
CA SER A 138 -12.04 -8.33 4.54
C SER A 138 -13.02 -7.26 4.05
N LYS A 139 -14.30 -7.59 3.93
CA LYS A 139 -15.35 -6.62 3.51
C LYS A 139 -15.59 -5.51 4.54
N LYS A 140 -15.17 -5.72 5.79
CA LYS A 140 -15.29 -4.73 6.87
C LYS A 140 -14.08 -3.79 6.92
N HIS A 141 -13.02 -4.08 6.14
CA HIS A 141 -11.74 -3.38 6.16
C HIS A 141 -11.48 -2.56 4.88
N PRO A 142 -10.73 -1.44 4.98
CA PRO A 142 -10.25 -0.88 6.25
C PRO A 142 -11.41 -0.35 7.09
N ASP A 143 -11.38 -0.63 8.40
CA ASP A 143 -12.31 -0.15 9.37
C ASP A 143 -11.85 1.17 10.04
N PRO A 144 -12.64 1.81 10.94
CA PRO A 144 -12.22 3.03 11.62
C PRO A 144 -10.93 2.88 12.45
N LYS A 145 -10.66 1.68 12.97
CA LYS A 145 -9.42 1.40 13.70
C LYS A 145 -8.23 1.38 12.74
N ASP A 146 -8.34 0.70 11.60
CA ASP A 146 -7.30 0.69 10.56
C ASP A 146 -6.94 2.11 10.11
N LEU A 147 -7.97 2.95 9.88
CA LEU A 147 -7.78 4.34 9.49
C LEU A 147 -7.08 5.15 10.57
N LYS A 148 -7.43 4.92 11.84
CA LYS A 148 -6.80 5.60 12.98
C LYS A 148 -5.36 5.15 13.18
N ASP A 149 -5.09 3.85 13.02
CA ASP A 149 -3.74 3.30 13.12
C ASP A 149 -2.85 3.83 11.99
N ALA A 150 -3.36 3.91 10.75
CA ALA A 150 -2.68 4.56 9.64
C ALA A 150 -2.36 6.04 9.93
N GLN A 151 -3.34 6.78 10.44
CA GLN A 151 -3.13 8.17 10.84
C GLN A 151 -2.03 8.32 11.90
N ASN A 152 -2.05 7.48 12.94
CA ASN A 152 -1.04 7.51 14.00
C ASN A 152 0.35 7.19 13.47
N CYS A 153 0.45 6.21 12.57
CA CYS A 153 1.70 5.82 11.91
C CYS A 153 2.34 6.99 11.16
N PHE A 154 1.56 7.72 10.36
CA PHE A 154 2.10 8.78 9.51
C PHE A 154 2.13 10.18 10.16
N ASN A 155 1.47 10.38 11.31
CA ASN A 155 1.39 11.69 11.95
C ASN A 155 2.76 12.28 12.36
N ASN A 156 3.70 11.43 12.72
CA ASN A 156 5.01 11.88 13.22
C ASN A 156 6.04 12.08 12.09
N LEU A 157 5.78 11.57 10.89
CA LEU A 157 6.74 11.63 9.78
C LEU A 157 7.11 13.05 9.38
N LEU A 158 6.12 13.91 9.20
CA LEU A 158 6.36 15.29 8.76
C LEU A 158 6.89 16.16 9.87
N LYS A 159 6.51 15.91 11.13
CA LYS A 159 7.03 16.66 12.30
C LYS A 159 8.54 16.47 12.48
N HIS A 160 9.05 15.27 12.27
CA HIS A 160 10.49 15.00 12.36
C HIS A 160 11.29 15.63 11.22
N LYS A 161 10.74 15.70 10.01
CA LYS A 161 11.42 16.35 8.88
C LYS A 161 11.47 17.86 9.00
N ILE A 162 10.40 18.50 9.46
CA ILE A 162 10.36 19.95 9.66
C ILE A 162 11.41 20.36 10.71
N SER A 163 11.62 19.58 11.77
CA SER A 163 12.63 19.87 12.78
C SER A 163 14.07 19.70 12.29
N HIS A 164 14.31 18.83 11.31
CA HIS A 164 15.65 18.64 10.71
C HIS A 164 15.95 19.62 9.56
N ALA A 165 14.93 20.22 8.94
CA ALA A 165 15.12 21.24 7.92
C ALA A 165 15.39 22.64 8.52
N LEU A 166 15.19 22.81 9.84
CA LEU A 166 15.42 24.06 10.58
C LEU A 166 16.73 24.03 11.43
N ALA A 167 17.50 22.96 11.36
CA ALA A 167 18.80 22.80 12.02
C ALA A 167 19.95 22.83 11.01
#